data_b0257238c74b472f9708e7d8bc80764b
#
_entry.id   b0257238c74b472f9708e7d8bc80764b
#
_cell.length_a   1.000
_cell.length_b   1.000
_cell.length_c   1.000
_cell.angle_alpha   90.00
_cell.angle_beta   90.00
_cell.angle_gamma   90.00
#
_symmetry.space_group_name_H-M   'P 1'
#
loop_
_entity.id
_entity.type
_entity.pdbx_description
1 polymer ?
#
loop_
_entity_poly.entity_id
_entity_poly.type
_entity_poly.pdbx_seq_one_letter_code
_entity_poly.pdbx_strand_id
1 'polypeptide(L)'
;MFVEVWNMLPSNVVPKRSLADSAYFGNDCLAVARQHGATPLHGIKKNARHFSKPETLYQKMVSFWQHWPNRAAELYGKRNHAETAFSMIGGRFGHRIKCRSSTGRRNEVRSKIAAHNVRMLAWISFKSWN
;
A
#
# COMPACT_ATOMS: atom_id res chain seq x y z
N MET A 1 -0.13 4.41 -13.35
CA MET A 1 0.27 3.25 -12.50
C MET A 1 -0.47 3.16 -11.17
N PHE A 2 -0.47 4.18 -10.29
CA PHE A 2 -1.18 4.13 -8.99
C PHE A 2 -2.69 3.90 -9.16
N VAL A 3 -3.35 4.68 -10.03
CA VAL A 3 -4.78 4.55 -10.36
C VAL A 3 -5.12 3.18 -10.94
N GLU A 4 -4.26 2.65 -11.81
CA GLU A 4 -4.44 1.34 -12.44
C GLU A 4 -4.46 0.21 -11.41
N VAL A 5 -3.60 0.28 -10.38
CA VAL A 5 -3.58 -0.71 -9.29
C VAL A 5 -4.92 -0.74 -8.54
N TRP A 6 -5.50 0.43 -8.27
CA TRP A 6 -6.81 0.53 -7.62
C TRP A 6 -7.93 -0.07 -8.46
N ASN A 7 -7.91 0.20 -9.77
CA ASN A 7 -8.91 -0.36 -10.71
C ASN A 7 -8.80 -1.87 -10.91
N MET A 8 -7.69 -2.49 -10.49
CA MET A 8 -7.50 -3.94 -10.51
C MET A 8 -8.04 -4.65 -9.27
N LEU A 9 -8.50 -3.93 -8.26
CA LEU A 9 -9.07 -4.54 -7.05
C LEU A 9 -10.38 -5.26 -7.40
N PRO A 10 -10.56 -6.50 -6.90
CA PRO A 10 -11.85 -7.18 -7.02
C PRO A 10 -12.97 -6.40 -6.36
N SER A 11 -14.16 -6.42 -6.95
CA SER A 11 -15.33 -5.66 -6.46
C SER A 11 -15.79 -6.03 -5.05
N ASN A 12 -15.45 -7.22 -4.59
CA ASN A 12 -15.74 -7.70 -3.24
C ASN A 12 -14.68 -7.27 -2.18
N VAL A 13 -13.62 -6.58 -2.60
CA VAL A 13 -12.57 -6.08 -1.70
C VAL A 13 -12.77 -4.59 -1.46
N VAL A 14 -13.10 -4.23 -0.23
CA VAL A 14 -13.22 -2.82 0.19
C VAL A 14 -12.07 -2.50 1.16
N PRO A 15 -11.00 -1.84 0.69
CA PRO A 15 -9.89 -1.47 1.54
C PRO A 15 -10.31 -0.40 2.55
N LYS A 16 -9.92 -0.55 3.81
CA LYS A 16 -10.20 0.46 4.85
C LYS A 16 -9.29 1.69 4.72
N ARG A 17 -8.03 1.48 4.32
CA ARG A 17 -7.01 2.54 4.22
C ARG A 17 -6.11 2.34 3.02
N SER A 18 -5.66 3.46 2.47
CA SER A 18 -4.58 3.52 1.49
C SER A 18 -3.34 4.09 2.17
N LEU A 19 -2.27 3.31 2.21
CA LEU A 19 -1.00 3.72 2.79
C LEU A 19 0.05 3.75 1.67
N ALA A 20 0.60 4.91 1.38
CA ALA A 20 1.61 5.09 0.36
C ALA A 20 2.67 6.11 0.79
N ASP A 21 3.79 6.14 0.11
CA ASP A 21 4.82 7.14 0.39
C ASP A 21 4.42 8.54 -0.10
N SER A 22 5.27 9.52 0.19
CA SER A 22 5.03 10.91 -0.17
C SER A 22 5.08 11.20 -1.69
N ALA A 23 5.45 10.24 -2.53
CA ALA A 23 5.38 10.39 -3.98
C ALA A 23 3.93 10.36 -4.49
N TYR A 24 3.02 9.76 -3.73
CA TYR A 24 1.60 9.59 -4.08
C TYR A 24 0.67 10.53 -3.32
N PHE A 25 1.14 11.73 -2.98
CA PHE A 25 0.36 12.72 -2.21
C PHE A 25 -0.63 13.55 -3.05
N GLY A 26 -0.60 13.46 -4.38
CA GLY A 26 -1.47 14.23 -5.27
C GLY A 26 -2.96 13.94 -5.04
N ASN A 27 -3.80 14.97 -5.22
CA ASN A 27 -5.24 14.83 -5.01
C ASN A 27 -5.86 13.71 -5.86
N ASP A 28 -5.36 13.45 -7.06
CA ASP A 28 -5.85 12.38 -7.94
C ASP A 28 -5.60 10.99 -7.32
N CYS A 29 -4.42 10.78 -6.73
CA CYS A 29 -4.10 9.53 -6.03
C CYS A 29 -4.97 9.34 -4.78
N LEU A 30 -5.21 10.41 -4.03
CA LEU A 30 -6.05 10.38 -2.84
C LEU A 30 -7.53 10.17 -3.20
N ALA A 31 -7.99 10.81 -4.29
CA ALA A 31 -9.37 10.69 -4.78
C ALA A 31 -9.69 9.25 -5.22
N VAL A 32 -8.79 8.60 -5.95
CA VAL A 32 -8.95 7.20 -6.37
C VAL A 32 -9.08 6.26 -5.16
N ALA A 33 -8.23 6.41 -4.16
CA ALA A 33 -8.35 5.63 -2.93
C ALA A 33 -9.72 5.85 -2.25
N ARG A 34 -10.19 7.10 -2.22
CA ARG A 34 -11.48 7.45 -1.64
C ARG A 34 -12.67 6.89 -2.42
N GLN A 35 -12.60 6.89 -3.75
CA GLN A 35 -13.62 6.29 -4.62
C GLN A 35 -13.80 4.78 -4.35
N HIS A 36 -12.72 4.08 -4.01
CA HIS A 36 -12.75 2.67 -3.60
C HIS A 36 -13.08 2.45 -2.11
N GLY A 37 -13.55 3.47 -1.40
CA GLY A 37 -13.95 3.38 0.00
C GLY A 37 -12.81 3.47 1.02
N ALA A 38 -11.56 3.60 0.58
CA ALA A 38 -10.41 3.70 1.47
C ALA A 38 -10.19 5.12 1.98
N THR A 39 -9.73 5.24 3.23
CA THR A 39 -9.23 6.51 3.77
C THR A 39 -7.74 6.63 3.43
N PRO A 40 -7.32 7.62 2.63
CA PRO A 40 -5.91 7.81 2.30
C PRO A 40 -5.13 8.36 3.51
N LEU A 41 -4.02 7.74 3.81
CA LEU A 41 -3.01 8.20 4.76
C LEU A 41 -1.64 7.99 4.13
N HIS A 42 -1.26 8.88 3.24
CA HIS A 42 0.02 8.85 2.55
C HIS A 42 1.06 9.67 3.30
N GLY A 43 2.33 9.43 3.05
CA GLY A 43 3.40 10.23 3.60
C GLY A 43 3.28 11.69 3.18
N ILE A 44 3.63 12.60 4.06
CA ILE A 44 3.70 14.03 3.78
C ILE A 44 5.15 14.52 3.78
N LYS A 45 5.41 15.63 3.07
CA LYS A 45 6.71 16.29 3.12
C LYS A 45 6.92 16.95 4.48
N LYS A 46 8.17 16.96 4.98
CA LYS A 46 8.51 17.58 6.27
C LYS A 46 8.10 19.06 6.40
N ASN A 47 8.07 19.77 5.27
CA ASN A 47 7.70 21.18 5.17
C ASN A 47 6.26 21.38 4.67
N ALA A 48 5.37 20.41 4.85
CA ALA A 48 3.98 20.55 4.47
C ALA A 48 3.32 21.72 5.20
N ARG A 49 2.64 22.57 4.41
CA ARG A 49 1.98 23.77 4.94
C ARG A 49 0.86 23.40 5.92
N HIS A 50 0.71 24.20 6.97
CA HIS A 50 -0.43 24.10 7.87
C HIS A 50 -1.69 24.69 7.22
N PHE A 51 -2.85 24.04 7.42
CA PHE A 51 -4.15 24.48 6.92
C PHE A 51 -5.10 24.66 8.08
N SER A 52 -5.56 25.91 8.29
CA SER A 52 -6.53 26.24 9.35
C SER A 52 -7.92 25.73 9.05
N LYS A 53 -8.31 25.68 7.75
CA LYS A 53 -9.59 25.14 7.25
C LYS A 53 -9.30 24.19 6.09
N PRO A 54 -9.07 22.90 6.35
CA PRO A 54 -8.76 21.95 5.31
C PRO A 54 -10.02 21.59 4.50
N GLU A 55 -9.98 21.84 3.20
CA GLU A 55 -11.10 21.56 2.27
C GLU A 55 -10.83 20.32 1.41
N THR A 56 -9.63 20.23 0.82
CA THR A 56 -9.25 19.12 -0.07
C THR A 56 -8.83 17.87 0.71
N LEU A 57 -8.85 16.71 0.05
CA LEU A 57 -8.38 15.44 0.65
C LEU A 57 -6.93 15.56 1.13
N TYR A 58 -6.08 16.19 0.33
CA TYR A 58 -4.68 16.45 0.71
C TYR A 58 -4.58 17.29 1.97
N GLN A 59 -5.30 18.40 2.03
CA GLN A 59 -5.29 19.29 3.20
C GLN A 59 -5.81 18.60 4.46
N LYS A 60 -6.87 17.79 4.35
CA LYS A 60 -7.41 16.99 5.46
C LYS A 60 -6.39 15.96 5.94
N MET A 61 -5.68 15.29 5.02
CA MET A 61 -4.63 14.33 5.36
C MET A 61 -3.45 15.00 6.05
N VAL A 62 -2.97 16.16 5.54
CA VAL A 62 -1.89 16.93 6.18
C VAL A 62 -2.32 17.41 7.57
N SER A 63 -3.54 17.92 7.71
CA SER A 63 -4.09 18.33 8.99
C SER A 63 -4.14 17.19 9.99
N PHE A 64 -4.51 15.97 9.56
CA PHE A 64 -4.49 14.80 10.43
C PHE A 64 -3.07 14.47 10.92
N TRP A 65 -2.06 14.52 10.05
CA TRP A 65 -0.66 14.32 10.42
C TRP A 65 -0.16 15.35 11.44
N GLN A 66 -0.61 16.58 11.31
CA GLN A 66 -0.15 17.69 12.18
C GLN A 66 -0.84 17.70 13.53
N HIS A 67 -2.14 17.41 13.59
CA HIS A 67 -2.91 17.42 14.84
C HIS A 67 -2.81 16.10 15.62
N TRP A 68 -2.59 14.98 14.94
CA TRP A 68 -2.54 13.65 15.54
C TRP A 68 -1.29 12.87 15.12
N PRO A 69 -0.07 13.41 15.33
CA PRO A 69 1.16 12.83 14.78
C PRO A 69 1.41 11.39 15.25
N ASN A 70 1.18 11.10 16.52
CA ASN A 70 1.39 9.74 17.06
C ASN A 70 0.41 8.74 16.45
N ARG A 71 -0.86 9.14 16.30
CA ARG A 71 -1.89 8.29 15.71
C ARG A 71 -1.65 8.08 14.20
N ALA A 72 -1.24 9.14 13.51
CA ALA A 72 -0.88 9.07 12.12
C ALA A 72 0.32 8.13 11.89
N ALA A 73 1.36 8.27 12.71
CA ALA A 73 2.55 7.42 12.66
C ALA A 73 2.22 5.94 12.94
N GLU A 74 1.40 5.64 13.94
CA GLU A 74 0.94 4.28 14.26
C GLU A 74 0.21 3.65 13.07
N LEU A 75 -0.75 4.37 12.48
CA LEU A 75 -1.52 3.89 11.36
C LEU A 75 -0.66 3.74 10.09
N TYR A 76 0.19 4.72 9.83
CA TYR A 76 1.09 4.73 8.68
C TYR A 76 2.17 3.66 8.77
N GLY A 77 2.64 3.33 9.96
CA GLY A 77 3.63 2.29 10.20
C GLY A 77 3.21 0.91 9.68
N LYS A 78 1.91 0.68 9.51
CA LYS A 78 1.39 -0.55 8.86
C LYS A 78 1.81 -0.69 7.40
N ARG A 79 2.28 0.37 6.73
CA ARG A 79 2.89 0.32 5.40
C ARG A 79 4.11 -0.62 5.36
N ASN A 80 4.84 -0.73 6.46
CA ASN A 80 6.00 -1.60 6.57
C ASN A 80 5.68 -3.08 6.34
N HIS A 81 4.43 -3.51 6.51
CA HIS A 81 4.02 -4.88 6.19
C HIS A 81 4.19 -5.20 4.70
N ALA A 82 3.94 -4.23 3.80
CA ALA A 82 4.17 -4.42 2.38
C ALA A 82 5.68 -4.54 2.06
N GLU A 83 6.51 -3.70 2.67
CA GLU A 83 7.97 -3.78 2.53
C GLU A 83 8.51 -5.12 3.04
N THR A 84 8.01 -5.57 4.19
CA THR A 84 8.36 -6.88 4.75
C THR A 84 7.96 -8.01 3.79
N ALA A 85 6.76 -7.99 3.24
CA ALA A 85 6.30 -8.99 2.28
C ALA A 85 7.19 -9.02 1.03
N PHE A 86 7.52 -7.87 0.45
CA PHE A 86 8.43 -7.80 -0.71
C PHE A 86 9.84 -8.28 -0.37
N SER A 87 10.35 -7.95 0.81
CA SER A 87 11.64 -8.44 1.29
C SER A 87 11.65 -9.97 1.44
N MET A 88 10.60 -10.55 2.00
CA MET A 88 10.43 -12.00 2.13
C MET A 88 10.34 -12.69 0.75
N ILE A 89 9.62 -12.11 -0.20
CA ILE A 89 9.52 -12.62 -1.57
C ILE A 89 10.90 -12.58 -2.24
N GLY A 90 11.59 -11.44 -2.15
CA GLY A 90 12.91 -11.27 -2.73
C GLY A 90 13.97 -12.20 -2.12
N GLY A 91 13.99 -12.34 -0.80
CA GLY A 91 14.90 -13.24 -0.09
C GLY A 91 14.70 -14.71 -0.47
N ARG A 92 13.47 -15.12 -0.79
CA ARG A 92 13.15 -16.52 -1.10
C ARG A 92 13.23 -16.85 -2.58
N PHE A 93 12.69 -16.00 -3.44
CA PHE A 93 12.57 -16.24 -4.89
C PHE A 93 13.56 -15.42 -5.71
N GLY A 94 14.43 -14.66 -5.06
CA GLY A 94 15.37 -13.73 -5.70
C GLY A 94 14.74 -12.38 -6.03
N HIS A 95 15.52 -11.31 -5.87
CA HIS A 95 15.11 -9.94 -6.18
C HIS A 95 15.10 -9.63 -7.67
N ARG A 96 15.88 -10.39 -8.47
CA ARG A 96 15.98 -10.17 -9.92
C ARG A 96 14.84 -10.85 -10.66
N ILE A 97 14.28 -10.14 -11.64
CA ILE A 97 13.37 -10.68 -12.64
C ILE A 97 14.22 -11.22 -13.80
N LYS A 98 14.07 -12.50 -14.12
CA LYS A 98 14.87 -13.20 -15.13
C LYS A 98 14.28 -13.09 -16.53
N CYS A 99 12.97 -13.00 -16.65
CA CYS A 99 12.28 -12.90 -17.92
C CYS A 99 12.62 -11.59 -18.66
N ARG A 100 12.83 -11.68 -19.96
CA ARG A 100 13.17 -10.52 -20.81
C ARG A 100 11.94 -9.81 -21.37
N SER A 101 10.88 -10.55 -21.74
CA SER A 101 9.66 -9.97 -22.28
C SER A 101 8.82 -9.29 -21.20
N SER A 102 8.07 -8.28 -21.58
CA SER A 102 7.18 -7.55 -20.66
C SER A 102 6.13 -8.47 -20.01
N THR A 103 5.52 -9.35 -20.80
CA THR A 103 4.56 -10.35 -20.31
C THR A 103 5.22 -11.36 -19.38
N GLY A 104 6.41 -11.86 -19.73
CA GLY A 104 7.17 -12.78 -18.91
C GLY A 104 7.53 -12.17 -17.55
N ARG A 105 7.98 -10.91 -17.52
CA ARG A 105 8.28 -10.20 -16.26
C ARG A 105 7.05 -10.10 -15.36
N ARG A 106 5.90 -9.73 -15.91
CA ARG A 106 4.64 -9.66 -15.14
C ARG A 106 4.25 -11.03 -14.58
N ASN A 107 4.35 -12.07 -15.39
CA ASN A 107 4.01 -13.43 -14.96
C ASN A 107 4.98 -13.95 -13.90
N GLU A 108 6.28 -13.66 -14.03
CA GLU A 108 7.28 -14.01 -13.01
C GLU A 108 6.97 -13.36 -11.67
N VAL A 109 6.67 -12.05 -11.65
CA VAL A 109 6.28 -11.34 -10.42
C VAL A 109 5.00 -11.93 -9.82
N ARG A 110 3.98 -12.16 -10.63
CA ARG A 110 2.72 -12.77 -10.18
C ARG A 110 2.93 -14.17 -9.58
N SER A 111 3.76 -14.98 -10.21
CA SER A 111 4.08 -16.32 -9.71
C SER A 111 4.82 -16.28 -8.38
N LYS A 112 5.78 -15.36 -8.20
CA LYS A 112 6.49 -15.16 -6.93
C LYS A 112 5.54 -14.74 -5.81
N ILE A 113 4.62 -13.82 -6.09
CA ILE A 113 3.60 -13.35 -5.14
C ILE A 113 2.64 -14.50 -4.80
N ALA A 114 2.15 -15.23 -5.78
CA ALA A 114 1.24 -16.36 -5.57
C ALA A 114 1.90 -17.45 -4.70
N ALA A 115 3.14 -17.83 -5.00
CA ALA A 115 3.90 -18.80 -4.21
C ALA A 115 4.12 -18.33 -2.76
N HIS A 116 4.40 -17.04 -2.57
CA HIS A 116 4.50 -16.45 -1.23
C HIS A 116 3.17 -16.56 -0.47
N ASN A 117 2.06 -16.18 -1.11
CA ASN A 117 0.73 -16.22 -0.49
C ASN A 117 0.32 -17.64 -0.10
N VAL A 118 0.51 -18.62 -0.97
CA VAL A 118 0.24 -20.04 -0.68
C VAL A 118 1.02 -20.51 0.53
N ARG A 119 2.31 -20.14 0.61
CA ARG A 119 3.13 -20.48 1.77
C ARG A 119 2.67 -19.81 3.06
N MET A 120 2.28 -18.54 3.01
CA MET A 120 1.75 -17.83 4.18
C MET A 120 0.46 -18.46 4.68
N LEU A 121 -0.43 -18.86 3.77
CA LEU A 121 -1.66 -19.59 4.12
C LEU A 121 -1.36 -20.94 4.78
N ALA A 122 -0.43 -21.70 4.20
CA ALA A 122 -0.02 -22.98 4.79
C ALA A 122 0.58 -22.81 6.20
N TRP A 123 1.39 -21.77 6.40
CA TRP A 123 1.97 -21.49 7.72
C TRP A 123 0.93 -21.08 8.76
N ILE A 124 -0.05 -20.24 8.37
CA ILE A 124 -1.16 -19.82 9.23
C ILE A 124 -2.01 -21.03 9.60
N SER A 125 -2.36 -21.86 8.62
CA SER A 125 -3.14 -23.08 8.85
C SER A 125 -2.42 -24.04 9.80
N PHE A 126 -1.10 -24.22 9.64
CA PHE A 126 -0.31 -25.06 10.54
C PHE A 126 -0.29 -24.52 11.98
N LYS A 127 -0.17 -23.20 12.17
CA LYS A 127 -0.24 -22.58 13.51
C LYS A 127 -1.61 -22.70 14.20
N SER A 128 -2.68 -22.73 13.43
CA SER A 128 -4.04 -22.87 13.99
C SER A 128 -4.35 -24.31 14.46
N TRP A 129 -3.50 -25.29 14.12
CA TRP A 129 -3.65 -26.70 14.54
C TRP A 129 -2.88 -27.04 15.82
N ASN A 130 -2.01 -26.15 16.27
CA ASN A 130 -1.23 -26.28 17.51
C ASN A 130 -1.65 -25.22 18.54
#